data_2fd17f9d8726873825d87f5ba13567b2
#
_entry.id   2fd17f9d8726873825d87f5ba13567b2
#
_cell.length_a   1.000
_cell.length_b   1.000
_cell.length_c   1.000
_cell.angle_alpha   90.00
_cell.angle_beta   90.00
_cell.angle_gamma   90.00
#
_symmetry.space_group_name_H-M   'P 1'
#
loop_
_entity.id
_entity.type
_entity.pdbx_description
1 polymer ?
#
loop_
_entity_poly.entity_id
_entity_poly.type
_entity_poly.pdbx_seq_one_letter_code
_entity_poly.pdbx_strand_id
1 'polypeptide(L)'
;MTAPAGLRPDELAAHVGQQVALSDWVEVTQDRIQAFADATGDHQFIHVDPERAAQGPFGGTIAHGFLTLSLLAGEFMTLGGSPHIEGARMVVNYGLNRVRFIAPVRAGARLRSRAVLQSAEPGSGFVQITVANTIEIDGSDKPACTAESVYRVYL
;
A
#
# COMPACT_ATOMS: atom_id res chain seq x y z
N MET A 1 7.01 -10.49 -17.67
CA MET A 1 7.56 -9.17 -17.27
C MET A 1 8.84 -9.42 -16.49
N THR A 2 9.96 -8.84 -16.91
CA THR A 2 11.21 -8.86 -16.15
C THR A 2 11.00 -8.07 -14.86
N ALA A 3 11.31 -8.71 -13.72
CA ALA A 3 11.34 -8.00 -12.44
C ALA A 3 12.21 -6.74 -12.59
N PRO A 4 11.83 -5.60 -12.00
CA PRO A 4 12.68 -4.42 -12.03
C PRO A 4 14.05 -4.79 -11.45
N ALA A 5 15.13 -4.26 -12.04
CA ALA A 5 16.47 -4.43 -11.52
C ALA A 5 16.50 -4.04 -10.04
N GLY A 6 17.05 -4.90 -9.19
CA GLY A 6 17.14 -4.64 -7.76
C GLY A 6 17.99 -3.39 -7.49
N LEU A 7 17.64 -2.65 -6.45
CA LEU A 7 18.45 -1.56 -5.96
C LEU A 7 19.54 -2.12 -5.03
N ARG A 8 20.77 -1.75 -5.29
CA ARG A 8 21.88 -2.14 -4.41
C ARG A 8 21.82 -1.35 -3.09
N PRO A 9 22.07 -1.99 -1.94
CA PRO A 9 22.02 -1.32 -0.65
C PRO A 9 22.92 -0.10 -0.53
N ASP A 10 24.11 -0.13 -1.17
CA ASP A 10 25.09 0.94 -1.19
C ASP A 10 24.72 2.11 -2.13
N GLU A 11 23.78 1.90 -3.03
CA GLU A 11 23.34 2.90 -4.00
C GLU A 11 22.00 3.55 -3.62
N LEU A 12 21.32 3.07 -2.58
CA LEU A 12 19.98 3.56 -2.18
C LEU A 12 19.93 5.09 -1.98
N ALA A 13 20.99 5.67 -1.42
CA ALA A 13 21.04 7.12 -1.20
C ALA A 13 20.93 7.93 -2.50
N ALA A 14 21.42 7.39 -3.62
CA ALA A 14 21.32 8.03 -4.94
C ALA A 14 19.91 8.01 -5.53
N HIS A 15 19.03 7.12 -5.01
CA HIS A 15 17.65 6.99 -5.45
C HIS A 15 16.64 7.76 -4.59
N VAL A 16 17.09 8.48 -3.57
CA VAL A 16 16.23 9.32 -2.73
C VAL A 16 15.56 10.40 -3.59
N GLY A 17 14.25 10.54 -3.45
CA GLY A 17 13.40 11.43 -4.24
C GLY A 17 12.92 10.83 -5.57
N GLN A 18 13.39 9.64 -5.94
CA GLN A 18 12.97 8.97 -7.18
C GLN A 18 11.84 7.97 -6.93
N GLN A 19 11.00 7.76 -7.95
CA GLN A 19 10.06 6.65 -7.96
C GLN A 19 10.85 5.34 -8.10
N VAL A 20 10.71 4.49 -7.10
CA VAL A 20 11.45 3.21 -7.01
C VAL A 20 10.57 1.99 -7.25
N ALA A 21 9.24 2.18 -7.24
CA ALA A 21 8.30 1.10 -7.51
C ALA A 21 6.94 1.62 -7.99
N LEU A 22 6.24 0.78 -8.75
CA LEU A 22 4.86 0.98 -9.19
C LEU A 22 4.23 -0.40 -9.35
N SER A 23 3.18 -0.69 -8.57
CA SER A 23 2.51 -1.99 -8.64
C SER A 23 1.63 -2.13 -9.89
N ASP A 24 1.28 -3.36 -10.21
CA ASP A 24 0.11 -3.63 -11.03
C ASP A 24 -1.17 -3.23 -10.30
N TRP A 25 -2.29 -3.19 -11.04
CA TRP A 25 -3.61 -2.89 -10.51
C TRP A 25 -4.20 -4.08 -9.75
N VAL A 26 -4.81 -3.79 -8.61
CA VAL A 26 -5.49 -4.78 -7.74
C VAL A 26 -6.94 -4.38 -7.59
N GLU A 27 -7.85 -5.30 -7.81
CA GLU A 27 -9.27 -5.10 -7.53
C GLU A 27 -9.59 -5.33 -6.05
N VAL A 28 -10.32 -4.40 -5.45
CA VAL A 28 -10.84 -4.52 -4.08
C VAL A 28 -12.27 -4.98 -4.14
N THR A 29 -12.46 -6.30 -4.14
CA THR A 29 -13.78 -6.93 -4.22
C THR A 29 -14.56 -6.82 -2.91
N GLN A 30 -15.90 -6.95 -2.97
CA GLN A 30 -16.75 -7.04 -1.77
C GLN A 30 -16.34 -8.22 -0.87
N ASP A 31 -15.96 -9.36 -1.46
CA ASP A 31 -15.54 -10.54 -0.69
C ASP A 31 -14.26 -10.26 0.11
N ARG A 32 -13.32 -9.51 -0.47
CA ARG A 32 -12.11 -9.07 0.24
C ARG A 32 -12.44 -8.13 1.41
N ILE A 33 -13.37 -7.20 1.20
CA ILE A 33 -13.85 -6.30 2.26
C ILE A 33 -14.52 -7.09 3.37
N GLN A 34 -15.37 -8.07 3.03
CA GLN A 34 -15.99 -8.95 4.01
C GLN A 34 -14.98 -9.76 4.81
N ALA A 35 -13.98 -10.35 4.14
CA ALA A 35 -12.91 -11.10 4.80
C ALA A 35 -12.10 -10.22 5.78
N PHE A 36 -11.85 -8.95 5.42
CA PHE A 36 -11.17 -8.01 6.31
C PHE A 36 -12.05 -7.63 7.52
N ALA A 37 -13.36 -7.42 7.31
CA ALA A 37 -14.31 -7.18 8.38
C ALA A 37 -14.36 -8.34 9.38
N ASP A 38 -14.37 -9.58 8.86
CA ASP A 38 -14.39 -10.78 9.69
C ASP A 38 -13.09 -10.94 10.49
N ALA A 39 -11.94 -10.66 9.87
CA ALA A 39 -10.63 -10.77 10.51
C ALA A 39 -10.40 -9.71 11.62
N THR A 40 -10.99 -8.52 11.48
CA THR A 40 -10.76 -7.39 12.38
C THR A 40 -11.92 -7.10 13.34
N GLY A 41 -13.11 -7.65 13.05
CA GLY A 41 -14.34 -7.36 13.80
C GLY A 41 -15.01 -6.03 13.40
N ASP A 42 -14.52 -5.32 12.38
CA ASP A 42 -15.12 -4.08 11.89
C ASP A 42 -16.20 -4.37 10.84
N HIS A 43 -17.42 -4.63 11.32
CA HIS A 43 -18.61 -4.91 10.51
C HIS A 43 -19.53 -3.69 10.37
N GLN A 44 -18.97 -2.48 10.31
CA GLN A 44 -19.78 -1.30 10.06
C GLN A 44 -20.52 -1.42 8.71
N PHE A 45 -21.79 -1.01 8.69
CA PHE A 45 -22.67 -1.22 7.52
C PHE A 45 -22.11 -0.67 6.21
N ILE A 46 -21.32 0.40 6.27
CA ILE A 46 -20.69 0.99 5.08
C ILE A 46 -19.72 0.04 4.36
N HIS A 47 -19.31 -1.05 5.02
CA HIS A 47 -18.39 -2.04 4.47
C HIS A 47 -19.11 -3.34 4.08
N VAL A 48 -20.12 -3.78 4.85
CA VAL A 48 -20.65 -5.14 4.76
C VAL A 48 -22.13 -5.24 4.38
N ASP A 49 -22.83 -4.11 4.27
CA ASP A 49 -24.27 -4.07 3.93
C ASP A 49 -24.49 -3.25 2.65
N PRO A 50 -24.45 -3.89 1.45
CA PRO A 50 -24.58 -3.17 0.18
C PRO A 50 -25.91 -2.42 0.03
N GLU A 51 -27.01 -2.96 0.54
CA GLU A 51 -28.34 -2.33 0.41
C GLU A 51 -28.43 -1.05 1.25
N ARG A 52 -27.99 -1.12 2.49
CA ARG A 52 -27.95 0.04 3.37
C ARG A 52 -26.90 1.07 2.93
N ALA A 53 -25.73 0.61 2.51
CA ALA A 53 -24.66 1.48 2.05
C ALA A 53 -25.01 2.23 0.75
N ALA A 54 -25.83 1.62 -0.13
CA ALA A 54 -26.31 2.27 -1.35
C ALA A 54 -27.14 3.54 -1.07
N GLN A 55 -27.79 3.60 0.08
CA GLN A 55 -28.59 4.77 0.53
C GLN A 55 -27.74 5.73 1.37
N GLY A 56 -26.50 5.38 1.67
CA GLY A 56 -25.57 6.19 2.45
C GLY A 56 -24.79 7.21 1.60
N PRO A 57 -23.89 7.97 2.25
CA PRO A 57 -23.17 9.08 1.60
C PRO A 57 -22.21 8.64 0.48
N PHE A 58 -21.81 7.37 0.44
CA PHE A 58 -20.90 6.84 -0.55
C PHE A 58 -21.59 6.15 -1.73
N GLY A 59 -22.92 5.95 -1.65
CA GLY A 59 -23.73 5.33 -2.71
C GLY A 59 -23.42 3.84 -2.95
N GLY A 60 -22.87 3.15 -1.98
CA GLY A 60 -22.51 1.72 -1.97
C GLY A 60 -21.44 1.43 -0.94
N THR A 61 -21.07 0.16 -0.81
CA THR A 61 -20.03 -0.26 0.13
C THR A 61 -18.65 0.26 -0.27
N ILE A 62 -17.86 0.57 0.73
CA ILE A 62 -16.47 1.02 0.60
C ILE A 62 -15.53 0.11 1.40
N ALA A 63 -14.29 0.00 0.95
CA ALA A 63 -13.23 -0.67 1.69
C ALA A 63 -12.92 0.07 2.99
N HIS A 64 -12.53 -0.68 4.02
CA HIS A 64 -11.90 -0.11 5.20
C HIS A 64 -10.63 0.64 4.78
N GLY A 65 -10.38 1.80 5.38
CA GLY A 65 -9.11 2.49 5.16
C GLY A 65 -7.91 1.62 5.54
N PHE A 66 -8.03 0.86 6.64
CA PHE A 66 -6.99 -0.08 7.06
C PHE A 66 -6.81 -1.25 6.10
N LEU A 67 -7.85 -1.72 5.41
CA LEU A 67 -7.68 -2.70 4.32
C LEU A 67 -6.82 -2.10 3.21
N THR A 68 -7.17 -0.91 2.73
CA THR A 68 -6.39 -0.21 1.70
C THR A 68 -4.94 -0.04 2.11
N LEU A 69 -4.68 0.40 3.34
CA LEU A 69 -3.33 0.56 3.89
C LEU A 69 -2.57 -0.78 3.97
N SER A 70 -3.25 -1.85 4.38
CA SER A 70 -2.63 -3.18 4.53
C SER A 70 -2.10 -3.77 3.23
N LEU A 71 -2.63 -3.35 2.08
CA LEU A 71 -2.16 -3.80 0.77
C LEU A 71 -0.71 -3.39 0.50
N LEU A 72 -0.21 -2.33 1.14
CA LEU A 72 1.20 -1.91 1.05
C LEU A 72 2.17 -2.99 1.55
N ALA A 73 1.77 -3.73 2.58
CA ALA A 73 2.59 -4.77 3.18
C ALA A 73 2.37 -6.17 2.55
N GLY A 74 1.37 -6.32 1.73
CA GLY A 74 0.96 -7.58 1.15
C GLY A 74 1.03 -7.57 -0.37
N GLU A 75 -0.14 -7.42 -0.99
CA GLU A 75 -0.29 -7.64 -2.42
C GLU A 75 0.49 -6.65 -3.29
N PHE A 76 0.56 -5.37 -2.92
CA PHE A 76 1.37 -4.43 -3.68
C PHE A 76 2.86 -4.79 -3.68
N MET A 77 3.40 -5.33 -2.58
CA MET A 77 4.80 -5.77 -2.55
C MET A 77 5.06 -6.88 -3.58
N THR A 78 4.16 -7.86 -3.67
CA THR A 78 4.32 -8.98 -4.61
C THR A 78 4.11 -8.55 -6.07
N LEU A 79 3.38 -7.47 -6.30
CA LEU A 79 3.08 -6.92 -7.63
C LEU A 79 3.99 -5.75 -8.04
N GLY A 80 5.16 -5.62 -7.44
CA GLY A 80 6.16 -4.61 -7.80
C GLY A 80 5.93 -3.22 -7.21
N GLY A 81 5.03 -3.08 -6.24
CA GLY A 81 4.72 -1.80 -5.57
C GLY A 81 5.65 -1.44 -4.41
N SER A 82 6.69 -2.23 -4.17
CA SER A 82 7.73 -1.97 -3.17
C SER A 82 9.11 -2.04 -3.83
N PRO A 83 10.09 -1.24 -3.39
CA PRO A 83 11.43 -1.34 -3.92
C PRO A 83 12.02 -2.73 -3.68
N HIS A 84 12.55 -3.34 -4.74
CA HIS A 84 13.32 -4.57 -4.64
C HIS A 84 14.76 -4.22 -4.26
N ILE A 85 15.24 -4.69 -3.09
CA ILE A 85 16.59 -4.46 -2.62
C ILE A 85 17.40 -5.74 -2.75
N GLU A 86 18.53 -5.66 -3.46
CA GLU A 86 19.42 -6.80 -3.67
C GLU A 86 19.97 -7.33 -2.35
N GLY A 87 20.00 -8.66 -2.21
CA GLY A 87 20.49 -9.31 -1.00
C GLY A 87 19.54 -9.29 0.19
N ALA A 88 18.35 -8.69 0.06
CA ALA A 88 17.35 -8.70 1.12
C ALA A 88 16.91 -10.12 1.46
N ARG A 89 17.05 -10.51 2.73
CA ARG A 89 16.60 -11.80 3.28
C ARG A 89 15.22 -11.68 3.93
N MET A 90 14.91 -10.49 4.46
CA MET A 90 13.65 -10.24 5.17
C MET A 90 13.36 -8.74 5.14
N VAL A 91 12.08 -8.41 4.94
CA VAL A 91 11.57 -7.05 5.05
C VAL A 91 10.55 -7.00 6.19
N VAL A 92 10.75 -6.09 7.12
CA VAL A 92 9.86 -5.92 8.28
C VAL A 92 9.23 -4.55 8.25
N ASN A 93 7.90 -4.50 8.38
CA ASN A 93 7.21 -3.23 8.63
C ASN A 93 7.60 -2.73 10.00
N TYR A 94 8.27 -1.59 10.05
CA TYR A 94 8.72 -0.99 11.30
C TYR A 94 7.77 0.09 11.81
N GLY A 95 7.16 0.83 10.88
CA GLY A 95 6.20 1.86 11.24
C GLY A 95 5.61 2.58 10.04
N LEU A 96 4.77 3.54 10.33
CA LEU A 96 4.10 4.41 9.38
C LEU A 96 4.14 5.85 9.88
N ASN A 97 4.36 6.78 8.96
CA ASN A 97 4.24 8.21 9.21
C ASN A 97 3.18 8.78 8.24
N ARG A 98 2.52 9.88 8.67
CA ARG A 98 1.66 10.71 7.81
C ARG A 98 0.64 9.95 6.98
N VAL A 99 -0.07 9.00 7.57
CA VAL A 99 -1.14 8.26 6.90
C VAL A 99 -2.37 9.17 6.76
N ARG A 100 -2.94 9.24 5.53
CA ARG A 100 -4.20 9.92 5.25
C ARG A 100 -5.03 9.11 4.27
N PHE A 101 -6.28 8.84 4.64
CA PHE A 101 -7.30 8.26 3.76
C PHE A 101 -8.01 9.42 3.06
N ILE A 102 -7.76 9.62 1.77
CA ILE A 102 -8.15 10.83 1.03
C ILE A 102 -9.48 10.63 0.32
N ALA A 103 -9.61 9.52 -0.42
CA ALA A 103 -10.84 9.20 -1.14
C ALA A 103 -11.36 7.82 -0.74
N PRO A 104 -12.69 7.62 -0.65
CA PRO A 104 -13.26 6.31 -0.38
C PRO A 104 -13.01 5.35 -1.55
N VAL A 105 -12.72 4.10 -1.22
CA VAL A 105 -12.54 3.03 -2.20
C VAL A 105 -13.83 2.23 -2.29
N ARG A 106 -14.56 2.36 -3.39
CA ARG A 106 -15.77 1.59 -3.65
C ARG A 106 -15.43 0.11 -3.85
N ALA A 107 -16.30 -0.79 -3.39
CA ALA A 107 -16.20 -2.20 -3.75
C ALA A 107 -16.14 -2.35 -5.27
N GLY A 108 -15.21 -3.16 -5.78
CA GLY A 108 -14.92 -3.33 -7.21
C GLY A 108 -13.94 -2.31 -7.80
N ALA A 109 -13.51 -1.30 -7.06
CA ALA A 109 -12.49 -0.36 -7.53
C ALA A 109 -11.12 -1.05 -7.65
N ARG A 110 -10.31 -0.58 -8.60
CA ARG A 110 -8.93 -1.04 -8.76
C ARG A 110 -7.95 -0.02 -8.18
N LEU A 111 -6.98 -0.52 -7.44
CA LEU A 111 -5.94 0.27 -6.79
C LEU A 111 -4.57 -0.13 -7.28
N ARG A 112 -3.61 0.79 -7.26
CA ARG A 112 -2.17 0.50 -7.37
C ARG A 112 -1.37 1.40 -6.45
N SER A 113 -0.18 0.95 -6.07
CA SER A 113 0.76 1.72 -5.26
C SER A 113 1.89 2.27 -6.12
N ARG A 114 2.13 3.58 -6.00
CA ARG A 114 3.32 4.28 -6.46
C ARG A 114 4.21 4.57 -5.25
N ALA A 115 5.48 4.19 -5.32
CA ALA A 115 6.44 4.32 -4.23
C ALA A 115 7.61 5.21 -4.61
N VAL A 116 7.89 6.21 -3.78
CA VAL A 116 9.04 7.12 -3.88
C VAL A 116 9.94 6.93 -2.66
N LEU A 117 11.22 6.65 -2.87
CA LEU A 117 12.16 6.51 -1.76
C LEU A 117 12.43 7.88 -1.13
N GLN A 118 12.23 8.00 0.18
CA GLN A 118 12.47 9.25 0.92
C GLN A 118 13.77 9.26 1.71
N SER A 119 14.13 8.12 2.30
CA SER A 119 15.40 7.96 3.01
C SER A 119 15.87 6.52 2.99
N ALA A 120 17.18 6.35 3.18
CA ALA A 120 17.83 5.06 3.40
C ALA A 120 18.93 5.24 4.44
N GLU A 121 18.79 4.59 5.57
CA GLU A 121 19.67 4.73 6.73
C GLU A 121 20.26 3.38 7.10
N PRO A 122 21.60 3.22 7.06
CA PRO A 122 22.22 1.97 7.44
C PRO A 122 22.05 1.71 8.93
N GLY A 123 21.75 0.46 9.28
CA GLY A 123 21.71 -0.05 10.65
C GLY A 123 22.65 -1.24 10.81
N SER A 124 22.62 -1.89 11.98
CA SER A 124 23.41 -3.10 12.22
C SER A 124 22.71 -4.32 11.63
N GLY A 125 23.18 -4.78 10.47
CA GLY A 125 22.62 -5.94 9.75
C GLY A 125 21.30 -5.67 8.99
N PHE A 126 20.92 -4.39 8.83
CA PHE A 126 19.77 -3.97 8.04
C PHE A 126 20.00 -2.58 7.45
N VAL A 127 19.19 -2.23 6.47
CA VAL A 127 18.98 -0.84 6.07
C VAL A 127 17.52 -0.45 6.40
N GLN A 128 17.35 0.71 7.04
CA GLN A 128 16.02 1.28 7.26
C GLN A 128 15.69 2.21 6.11
N ILE A 129 14.58 1.96 5.45
CA ILE A 129 14.10 2.82 4.37
C ILE A 129 12.76 3.45 4.73
N THR A 130 12.57 4.69 4.31
CA THR A 130 11.27 5.36 4.34
C THR A 130 10.80 5.55 2.91
N VAL A 131 9.58 5.10 2.64
CA VAL A 131 8.98 5.12 1.31
C VAL A 131 7.67 5.90 1.36
N ALA A 132 7.55 6.95 0.56
CA ALA A 132 6.28 7.65 0.36
C ALA A 132 5.44 6.86 -0.65
N ASN A 133 4.32 6.35 -0.18
CA ASN A 133 3.37 5.61 -1.01
C ASN A 133 2.16 6.48 -1.32
N THR A 134 1.75 6.45 -2.58
CA THR A 134 0.46 6.97 -3.04
C THR A 134 -0.33 5.80 -3.60
N ILE A 135 -1.46 5.48 -2.96
CA ILE A 135 -2.38 4.44 -3.44
C ILE A 135 -3.39 5.12 -4.35
N GLU A 136 -3.25 4.87 -5.64
CA GLU A 136 -4.08 5.45 -6.70
C GLU A 136 -5.36 4.60 -6.88
N ILE A 137 -6.47 5.27 -7.25
CA ILE A 137 -7.72 4.62 -7.67
C ILE A 137 -7.84 4.78 -9.17
N ASP A 138 -8.08 3.68 -9.89
CA ASP A 138 -8.28 3.71 -11.33
C ASP A 138 -9.47 4.62 -11.72
N GLY A 139 -9.20 5.54 -12.66
CA GLY A 139 -10.19 6.52 -13.10
C GLY A 139 -10.48 7.68 -12.14
N SER A 140 -9.67 7.87 -11.07
CA SER A 140 -9.83 8.96 -10.12
C SER A 140 -8.61 9.88 -10.11
N ASP A 141 -8.84 11.19 -10.03
CA ASP A 141 -7.77 12.18 -9.83
C ASP A 141 -7.29 12.26 -8.38
N LYS A 142 -8.08 11.69 -7.45
CA LYS A 142 -7.73 11.68 -6.02
C LYS A 142 -7.27 10.28 -5.63
N PRO A 143 -6.13 10.16 -4.90
CA PRO A 143 -5.70 8.87 -4.38
C PRO A 143 -6.61 8.38 -3.27
N ALA A 144 -6.63 7.07 -3.06
CA ALA A 144 -7.29 6.45 -1.90
C ALA A 144 -6.57 6.79 -0.60
N CYS A 145 -5.26 6.70 -0.62
CA CYS A 145 -4.44 6.85 0.57
C CYS A 145 -3.04 7.36 0.21
N THR A 146 -2.47 8.15 1.10
CA THR A 146 -1.03 8.45 1.14
C THR A 146 -0.47 7.99 2.48
N ALA A 147 0.71 7.38 2.46
CA ALA A 147 1.39 6.91 3.66
C ALA A 147 2.90 6.90 3.48
N GLU A 148 3.64 7.23 4.52
CA GLU A 148 5.07 6.98 4.56
C GLU A 148 5.30 5.67 5.32
N SER A 149 5.73 4.63 4.60
CA SER A 149 6.07 3.33 5.19
C SER A 149 7.54 3.31 5.59
N VAL A 150 7.81 2.86 6.81
CA VAL A 150 9.16 2.65 7.30
C VAL A 150 9.42 1.15 7.36
N TYR A 151 10.39 0.69 6.58
CA TYR A 151 10.78 -0.71 6.52
C TYR A 151 12.20 -0.90 7.06
N ARG A 152 12.43 -2.03 7.72
CA ARG A 152 13.77 -2.56 7.97
C ARG A 152 14.02 -3.72 7.04
N VAL A 153 15.01 -3.58 6.18
CA VAL A 153 15.42 -4.58 5.20
C VAL A 153 16.69 -5.24 5.71
N TYR A 154 16.58 -6.50 6.11
CA TYR A 154 17.70 -7.30 6.61
C TYR A 154 18.44 -7.93 5.43
N LEU A 155 19.77 -7.78 5.43
CA LEU A 155 20.68 -8.20 4.37
C LEU A 155 21.37 -9.53 4.70
#